data_f4dd1b56a6a421003875930297f28378
#
_entry.id   f4dd1b56a6a421003875930297f28378
#
_cell.length_a   1.000
_cell.length_b   1.000
_cell.length_c   1.000
_cell.angle_alpha   90.00
_cell.angle_beta   90.00
_cell.angle_gamma   90.00
#
_symmetry.space_group_name_H-M   'P 1'
#
loop_
_entity.id
_entity.type
_entity.pdbx_description
1 polymer ?
#
loop_
_entity_poly.entity_id
_entity_poly.type
_entity_poly.pdbx_seq_one_letter_code
_entity_poly.pdbx_strand_id
1 'polypeptide(L)'
;MIRKIIFLEMLLLGIATFLYSQDEISKITITHGPYLQNVGSNEATIVWITDKPSIGWVELASDGNGSFYAKEHPRYFDTSNGIKNTSTIHAVKVKGLTPGKQYRYRVFAQEVLKHTGYKIIYGSYASTDVYYRKPLTFHTCNPQAPATSFVMVNDIHGDNKLLEDLMSRCNLTQTDFVLFNGDMLSFINSEDQLFKGFMDTAVRLFASEIPMYYARGNHETRGVFATEIQRYFSPCQEHLYYAFRQGPVYCIVLDTGEDKPDSDIEYAGITQYDLYRTEQSEWLASILESTEYKEAPFKIIVAHIPPAVTEAGPDEDWHGNVEVEQKFMPLLRQAYPDLMLCGHLHRFVRHDATDKTSFPVVVNSNTSLLRIYATTTQMKIEVMDRDGKMPVSYTHLRAHETCADL
;
A
#
# COMPACT_ATOMS: atom_id res chain seq x y z
N MET A 1 65.68 -17.13 32.85
CA MET A 1 64.33 -17.10 33.42
C MET A 1 63.46 -15.99 32.77
N ILE A 2 63.93 -14.80 32.60
CA ILE A 2 63.19 -13.63 32.06
C ILE A 2 62.65 -13.88 30.62
N ARG A 3 63.39 -14.52 29.73
CA ARG A 3 62.93 -14.81 28.33
C ARG A 3 61.78 -15.79 28.25
N LYS A 4 61.60 -16.69 29.21
CA LYS A 4 60.47 -17.63 29.25
C LYS A 4 59.18 -16.98 29.77
N ILE A 5 59.30 -15.95 30.64
CA ILE A 5 58.16 -15.22 31.18
C ILE A 5 57.59 -14.30 30.10
N ILE A 6 58.42 -13.61 29.32
CA ILE A 6 57.99 -12.76 28.20
C ILE A 6 57.26 -13.56 27.11
N PHE A 7 57.71 -14.79 26.82
CA PHE A 7 57.04 -15.66 25.85
C PHE A 7 55.69 -16.18 26.34
N LEU A 8 55.53 -16.38 27.61
CA LEU A 8 54.28 -16.81 28.22
C LEU A 8 53.24 -15.66 28.29
N GLU A 9 53.69 -14.45 28.57
CA GLU A 9 52.85 -13.24 28.54
C GLU A 9 52.39 -12.88 27.12
N MET A 10 53.25 -13.00 26.09
CA MET A 10 52.86 -12.81 24.68
C MET A 10 51.88 -13.90 24.22
N LEU A 11 52.02 -15.14 24.67
CA LEU A 11 51.10 -16.21 24.35
C LEU A 11 49.74 -16.02 25.02
N LEU A 12 49.71 -15.54 26.26
CA LEU A 12 48.51 -15.21 26.98
C LEU A 12 47.79 -13.98 26.42
N LEU A 13 48.52 -12.93 25.98
CA LEU A 13 47.96 -11.81 25.26
C LEU A 13 47.41 -12.22 23.89
N GLY A 14 48.10 -13.10 23.16
CA GLY A 14 47.62 -13.61 21.88
C GLY A 14 46.35 -14.46 22.02
N ILE A 15 46.22 -15.23 23.09
CA ILE A 15 45.00 -16.02 23.38
C ILE A 15 43.85 -15.07 23.85
N ALA A 16 44.15 -14.02 24.64
CA ALA A 16 43.17 -13.06 25.07
C ALA A 16 42.63 -12.21 23.91
N THR A 17 43.47 -11.82 22.92
CA THR A 17 43.01 -11.12 21.71
C THR A 17 42.22 -12.04 20.77
N PHE A 18 42.52 -13.36 20.75
CA PHE A 18 41.72 -14.33 19.97
C PHE A 18 40.36 -14.64 20.60
N LEU A 19 40.22 -14.51 21.90
CA LEU A 19 38.93 -14.67 22.62
C LEU A 19 38.07 -13.42 22.60
N TYR A 20 38.59 -12.25 22.26
CA TYR A 20 37.82 -10.99 22.20
C TYR A 20 37.29 -10.68 20.80
N SER A 21 37.59 -11.50 19.80
CA SER A 21 37.05 -11.40 18.43
C SER A 21 36.03 -12.51 18.13
N GLN A 22 35.17 -12.85 19.07
CA GLN A 22 33.86 -13.34 18.70
C GLN A 22 33.03 -12.09 18.47
N ASP A 23 33.00 -11.60 17.21
CA ASP A 23 31.91 -10.79 16.76
C ASP A 23 30.62 -11.50 17.20
N GLU A 24 29.88 -10.92 18.14
CA GLU A 24 28.55 -11.40 18.46
C GLU A 24 27.80 -11.41 17.15
N ILE A 25 27.58 -12.61 16.60
CA ILE A 25 26.78 -12.74 15.38
C ILE A 25 25.41 -12.14 15.73
N SER A 26 25.18 -10.94 15.24
CA SER A 26 23.91 -10.23 15.52
C SER A 26 22.75 -11.13 15.09
N LYS A 27 21.74 -11.28 15.93
CA LYS A 27 20.54 -12.03 15.59
C LYS A 27 19.79 -11.32 14.48
N ILE A 28 19.09 -12.10 13.62
CA ILE A 28 18.19 -11.54 12.64
C ILE A 28 17.09 -10.72 13.33
N THR A 29 16.69 -9.61 12.71
CA THR A 29 15.60 -8.74 13.17
C THR A 29 14.61 -8.46 12.04
N ILE A 30 13.35 -8.25 12.40
CA ILE A 30 12.36 -7.64 11.53
C ILE A 30 12.59 -6.14 11.62
N THR A 31 13.00 -5.53 10.51
CA THR A 31 13.31 -4.10 10.45
C THR A 31 12.09 -3.25 10.17
N HIS A 32 11.16 -3.76 9.34
CA HIS A 32 9.95 -3.04 8.96
C HIS A 32 8.75 -3.98 8.84
N GLY A 33 7.56 -3.47 9.10
CA GLY A 33 6.32 -4.24 9.04
C GLY A 33 6.02 -5.05 10.32
N PRO A 34 5.12 -6.06 10.24
CA PRO A 34 4.38 -6.46 9.06
C PRO A 34 3.27 -5.48 8.68
N TYR A 35 2.88 -5.50 7.41
CA TYR A 35 1.74 -4.76 6.89
C TYR A 35 0.94 -5.57 5.88
N LEU A 36 -0.33 -5.19 5.73
CA LEU A 36 -1.31 -5.90 4.92
C LEU A 36 -1.37 -5.31 3.51
N GLN A 37 -1.32 -6.18 2.51
CA GLN A 37 -1.48 -5.85 1.11
C GLN A 37 -2.50 -6.79 0.47
N ASN A 38 -3.20 -6.32 -0.55
CA ASN A 38 -4.06 -7.15 -1.38
C ASN A 38 -4.99 -8.06 -0.57
N VAL A 39 -5.69 -7.47 0.42
CA VAL A 39 -6.64 -8.22 1.22
C VAL A 39 -7.93 -8.38 0.42
N GLY A 40 -8.17 -9.60 -0.03
CA GLY A 40 -9.38 -10.00 -0.75
C GLY A 40 -10.39 -10.73 0.13
N SER A 41 -11.39 -11.33 -0.50
CA SER A 41 -12.40 -12.11 0.20
C SER A 41 -11.90 -13.48 0.68
N ASN A 42 -10.90 -14.05 0.01
CA ASN A 42 -10.39 -15.40 0.27
C ASN A 42 -8.86 -15.47 0.36
N GLU A 43 -8.18 -14.36 0.26
CA GLU A 43 -6.73 -14.26 0.38
C GLU A 43 -6.30 -12.92 0.98
N ALA A 44 -5.06 -12.89 1.46
CA ALA A 44 -4.36 -11.67 1.90
C ALA A 44 -2.86 -11.85 1.69
N THR A 45 -2.13 -10.76 1.45
CA THR A 45 -0.67 -10.76 1.43
C THR A 45 -0.15 -10.00 2.66
N ILE A 46 0.77 -10.60 3.38
CA ILE A 46 1.41 -10.00 4.55
C ILE A 46 2.88 -9.78 4.20
N VAL A 47 3.33 -8.52 4.32
CA VAL A 47 4.67 -8.10 3.91
C VAL A 47 5.46 -7.62 5.13
N TRP A 48 6.74 -8.02 5.23
CA TRP A 48 7.69 -7.50 6.21
C TRP A 48 9.12 -7.60 5.69
N ILE A 49 10.02 -6.86 6.30
CA ILE A 49 11.42 -6.76 5.90
C ILE A 49 12.31 -7.24 7.06
N THR A 50 13.40 -7.91 6.71
CA THR A 50 14.43 -8.34 7.66
C THR A 50 15.80 -7.78 7.29
N ASP A 51 16.66 -7.61 8.30
CA ASP A 51 18.05 -7.14 8.12
C ASP A 51 18.97 -8.16 7.43
N LYS A 52 18.51 -9.42 7.34
CA LYS A 52 19.30 -10.52 6.75
C LYS A 52 18.45 -11.43 5.87
N PRO A 53 19.06 -12.07 4.84
CA PRO A 53 18.38 -13.06 4.04
C PRO A 53 17.79 -14.19 4.90
N SER A 54 16.51 -14.47 4.74
CA SER A 54 15.79 -15.42 5.57
C SER A 54 14.67 -16.12 4.81
N ILE A 55 14.18 -17.22 5.36
CA ILE A 55 12.92 -17.83 4.97
C ILE A 55 11.83 -17.28 5.87
N GLY A 56 10.85 -16.58 5.26
CA GLY A 56 9.71 -16.00 5.97
C GLY A 56 8.47 -16.88 5.94
N TRP A 57 7.66 -16.84 7.02
CA TRP A 57 6.32 -17.43 7.03
C TRP A 57 5.36 -16.69 7.97
N VAL A 58 4.08 -16.85 7.66
CA VAL A 58 2.97 -16.39 8.49
C VAL A 58 2.36 -17.58 9.22
N GLU A 59 2.12 -17.47 10.51
CA GLU A 59 1.22 -18.34 11.27
C GLU A 59 -0.13 -17.65 11.38
N LEU A 60 -1.20 -18.38 11.04
CA LEU A 60 -2.56 -17.85 10.97
C LEU A 60 -3.52 -18.68 11.81
N ALA A 61 -4.42 -17.99 12.52
CA ALA A 61 -5.55 -18.59 13.23
C ALA A 61 -6.84 -17.84 12.92
N SER A 62 -7.97 -18.55 12.98
CA SER A 62 -9.27 -17.90 13.04
C SER A 62 -9.37 -17.02 14.30
N ASP A 63 -10.29 -16.07 14.30
CA ASP A 63 -10.59 -15.27 15.47
C ASP A 63 -10.97 -16.15 16.69
N GLY A 64 -10.71 -15.63 17.88
CA GLY A 64 -11.01 -16.31 19.13
C GLY A 64 -10.22 -15.77 20.33
N ASN A 65 -10.71 -16.05 21.51
CA ASN A 65 -10.16 -15.54 22.77
C ASN A 65 -9.05 -16.44 23.37
N GLY A 66 -8.72 -17.57 22.73
CA GLY A 66 -7.68 -18.48 23.21
C GLY A 66 -6.27 -17.92 23.00
N SER A 67 -5.33 -18.35 23.85
CA SER A 67 -3.92 -17.99 23.69
C SER A 67 -3.41 -18.42 22.31
N PHE A 68 -2.89 -17.48 21.54
CA PHE A 68 -2.29 -17.76 20.24
C PHE A 68 -1.03 -18.61 20.38
N TYR A 69 -0.24 -18.36 21.44
CA TYR A 69 1.02 -19.05 21.70
C TYR A 69 0.85 -20.52 22.08
N ALA A 70 -0.28 -20.89 22.71
CA ALA A 70 -0.47 -22.23 23.28
C ALA A 70 -0.80 -23.32 22.26
N LYS A 71 -0.96 -22.99 20.97
CA LYS A 71 -1.34 -23.92 19.90
C LYS A 71 -0.45 -23.74 18.69
N GLU A 72 -0.24 -24.85 17.97
CA GLU A 72 0.32 -24.78 16.62
C GLU A 72 -0.72 -24.26 15.64
N HIS A 73 -0.26 -23.42 14.69
CA HIS A 73 -1.10 -22.83 13.66
C HIS A 73 -0.58 -23.19 12.28
N PRO A 74 -1.46 -23.22 11.25
CA PRO A 74 -1.04 -23.35 9.85
C PRO A 74 0.02 -22.31 9.50
N ARG A 75 1.04 -22.75 8.73
CA ARG A 75 2.14 -21.91 8.25
C ARG A 75 2.02 -21.69 6.77
N TYR A 76 2.13 -20.45 6.36
CA TYR A 76 2.14 -20.03 4.96
C TYR A 76 3.50 -19.42 4.65
N PHE A 77 4.11 -19.86 3.55
CA PHE A 77 5.46 -19.46 3.16
C PHE A 77 5.42 -18.65 1.87
N ASP A 78 6.37 -17.73 1.72
CA ASP A 78 6.69 -17.16 0.43
C ASP A 78 7.43 -18.21 -0.40
N THR A 79 6.87 -18.56 -1.56
CA THR A 79 7.39 -19.63 -2.42
C THR A 79 7.36 -19.25 -3.89
N SER A 80 8.40 -19.65 -4.62
CA SER A 80 8.46 -19.60 -6.08
C SER A 80 8.58 -21.02 -6.63
N ASN A 81 7.59 -21.45 -7.43
CA ASN A 81 7.57 -22.78 -8.05
C ASN A 81 7.77 -23.93 -7.04
N GLY A 82 7.21 -23.81 -5.83
CA GLY A 82 7.29 -24.82 -4.77
C GLY A 82 8.55 -24.74 -3.90
N ILE A 83 9.46 -23.80 -4.15
CA ILE A 83 10.66 -23.57 -3.34
C ILE A 83 10.44 -22.35 -2.47
N LYS A 84 10.76 -22.44 -1.18
CA LYS A 84 10.70 -21.30 -0.25
C LYS A 84 11.75 -20.26 -0.63
N ASN A 85 11.31 -19.02 -0.77
CA ASN A 85 12.18 -17.90 -1.11
C ASN A 85 13.11 -17.56 0.06
N THR A 86 14.37 -17.27 -0.26
CA THR A 86 15.33 -16.68 0.67
C THR A 86 15.51 -15.22 0.27
N SER A 87 15.04 -14.30 1.11
CA SER A 87 15.02 -12.87 0.82
C SER A 87 15.13 -12.06 2.11
N THR A 88 15.35 -10.75 1.99
CA THR A 88 15.13 -9.77 3.05
C THR A 88 13.71 -9.21 2.98
N ILE A 89 13.06 -9.22 1.81
CA ILE A 89 11.66 -8.82 1.61
C ILE A 89 10.82 -10.10 1.60
N HIS A 90 9.83 -10.17 2.47
CA HIS A 90 8.89 -11.28 2.57
C HIS A 90 7.49 -10.81 2.21
N ALA A 91 6.88 -11.43 1.20
CA ALA A 91 5.51 -11.19 0.76
C ALA A 91 4.73 -12.50 0.75
N VAL A 92 4.17 -12.86 1.89
CA VAL A 92 3.50 -14.16 2.08
C VAL A 92 2.02 -14.05 1.76
N LYS A 93 1.60 -14.76 0.71
CA LYS A 93 0.20 -14.86 0.33
C LYS A 93 -0.48 -15.98 1.12
N VAL A 94 -1.46 -15.61 1.92
CA VAL A 94 -2.35 -16.51 2.67
C VAL A 94 -3.62 -16.72 1.85
N LYS A 95 -4.01 -17.97 1.62
CA LYS A 95 -5.16 -18.35 0.79
C LYS A 95 -6.15 -19.23 1.55
N GLY A 96 -7.35 -19.40 0.99
CA GLY A 96 -8.39 -20.24 1.58
C GLY A 96 -9.10 -19.57 2.75
N LEU A 97 -9.10 -18.24 2.78
CA LEU A 97 -9.79 -17.45 3.79
C LEU A 97 -11.31 -17.40 3.51
N THR A 98 -12.08 -17.11 4.53
CA THR A 98 -13.54 -16.93 4.45
C THR A 98 -13.86 -15.43 4.38
N PRO A 99 -14.74 -15.01 3.46
CA PRO A 99 -15.15 -13.60 3.33
C PRO A 99 -15.71 -13.01 4.63
N GLY A 100 -15.32 -11.78 4.96
CA GLY A 100 -15.82 -11.03 6.11
C GLY A 100 -15.45 -11.62 7.47
N LYS A 101 -14.42 -12.45 7.55
CA LYS A 101 -13.95 -13.06 8.79
C LYS A 101 -12.70 -12.37 9.32
N GLN A 102 -12.62 -12.29 10.63
CA GLN A 102 -11.42 -11.85 11.32
C GLN A 102 -10.45 -13.03 11.49
N TYR A 103 -9.17 -12.74 11.28
CA TYR A 103 -8.05 -13.66 11.48
C TYR A 103 -7.04 -13.03 12.41
N ARG A 104 -6.33 -13.88 13.17
CA ARG A 104 -5.19 -13.52 14.01
C ARG A 104 -3.93 -14.08 13.36
N TYR A 105 -2.84 -13.32 13.38
CA TYR A 105 -1.61 -13.76 12.75
C TYR A 105 -0.36 -13.29 13.49
N ARG A 106 0.76 -13.93 13.19
CA ARG A 106 2.11 -13.48 13.46
C ARG A 106 3.04 -13.85 12.31
N VAL A 107 4.15 -13.16 12.19
CA VAL A 107 5.18 -13.43 11.19
C VAL A 107 6.45 -13.94 11.83
N PHE A 108 7.18 -14.75 11.06
CA PHE A 108 8.49 -15.30 11.40
C PHE A 108 9.46 -15.11 10.25
N ALA A 109 10.76 -15.05 10.61
CA ALA A 109 11.86 -15.15 9.68
C ALA A 109 12.95 -16.02 10.29
N GLN A 110 13.46 -16.99 9.53
CA GLN A 110 14.62 -17.80 9.89
C GLN A 110 15.79 -17.45 9.00
N GLU A 111 16.85 -16.91 9.59
CA GLU A 111 18.07 -16.51 8.89
C GLU A 111 18.67 -17.69 8.12
N VAL A 112 19.11 -17.45 6.89
CA VAL A 112 19.85 -18.38 6.06
C VAL A 112 21.30 -17.92 5.99
N LEU A 113 22.17 -18.55 6.80
CA LEU A 113 23.58 -18.24 6.86
C LEU A 113 24.33 -18.72 5.60
N LYS A 114 23.92 -19.85 5.06
CA LYS A 114 24.54 -20.44 3.86
C LYS A 114 23.55 -21.34 3.13
N HIS A 115 23.54 -21.22 1.80
CA HIS A 115 22.85 -22.15 0.92
C HIS A 115 23.81 -22.51 -0.21
N THR A 116 24.23 -23.79 -0.29
CA THR A 116 25.16 -24.29 -1.31
C THR A 116 24.75 -25.71 -1.71
N GLY A 117 24.26 -25.89 -2.92
CA GLY A 117 23.71 -27.16 -3.37
C GLY A 117 22.59 -27.65 -2.43
N TYR A 118 22.79 -28.83 -1.83
CA TYR A 118 21.80 -29.40 -0.88
C TYR A 118 22.02 -28.99 0.57
N LYS A 119 23.09 -28.24 0.86
CA LYS A 119 23.44 -27.84 2.24
C LYS A 119 22.89 -26.45 2.55
N ILE A 120 21.98 -26.39 3.51
CA ILE A 120 21.47 -25.15 4.07
C ILE A 120 21.89 -25.08 5.53
N ILE A 121 22.45 -23.94 5.94
CA ILE A 121 22.78 -23.64 7.34
C ILE A 121 21.88 -22.48 7.76
N TYR A 122 21.08 -22.71 8.80
CA TYR A 122 20.19 -21.73 9.36
C TYR A 122 20.85 -21.04 10.56
N GLY A 123 20.50 -19.75 10.72
CA GLY A 123 20.86 -18.91 11.85
C GLY A 123 19.72 -18.76 12.84
N SER A 124 19.65 -17.59 13.44
CA SER A 124 18.63 -17.23 14.43
C SER A 124 17.24 -16.97 13.81
N TYR A 125 16.24 -16.81 14.70
CA TYR A 125 14.86 -16.47 14.33
C TYR A 125 14.52 -15.06 14.75
N ALA A 126 13.67 -14.40 13.95
CA ALA A 126 12.90 -13.23 14.33
C ALA A 126 11.41 -13.53 14.21
N SER A 127 10.59 -12.93 15.04
CA SER A 127 9.13 -13.03 14.95
C SER A 127 8.44 -11.85 15.63
N THR A 128 7.19 -11.57 15.24
CA THR A 128 6.34 -10.69 16.04
C THR A 128 5.96 -11.37 17.35
N ASP A 129 5.92 -10.58 18.42
CA ASP A 129 5.63 -11.08 19.78
C ASP A 129 4.13 -11.34 19.95
N VAL A 130 3.80 -12.57 20.36
CA VAL A 130 2.43 -12.97 20.74
C VAL A 130 2.36 -13.56 22.15
N TYR A 131 3.48 -13.54 22.88
CA TYR A 131 3.55 -13.99 24.25
C TYR A 131 3.19 -12.87 25.23
N TYR A 132 3.80 -11.70 25.05
CA TYR A 132 3.52 -10.51 25.86
C TYR A 132 2.52 -9.55 25.22
N ARG A 133 2.26 -9.72 23.92
CA ARG A 133 1.34 -8.89 23.14
C ARG A 133 0.22 -9.75 22.54
N LYS A 134 -0.89 -9.10 22.21
CA LYS A 134 -1.93 -9.74 21.41
C LYS A 134 -1.39 -10.02 20.01
N PRO A 135 -1.79 -11.14 19.36
CA PRO A 135 -1.50 -11.33 17.96
C PRO A 135 -2.12 -10.20 17.12
N LEU A 136 -1.51 -9.90 16.00
CA LEU A 136 -2.07 -8.98 15.02
C LEU A 136 -3.34 -9.58 14.41
N THR A 137 -4.27 -8.74 14.00
CA THR A 137 -5.55 -9.15 13.43
C THR A 137 -5.82 -8.47 12.11
N PHE A 138 -6.63 -9.08 11.26
CA PHE A 138 -7.21 -8.43 10.09
C PHE A 138 -8.55 -9.06 9.72
N HIS A 139 -9.36 -8.31 8.97
CA HIS A 139 -10.60 -8.80 8.37
C HIS A 139 -10.39 -9.03 6.88
N THR A 140 -10.92 -10.14 6.36
CA THR A 140 -11.04 -10.34 4.92
C THR A 140 -12.13 -9.44 4.34
N CYS A 141 -11.96 -9.04 3.09
CA CYS A 141 -12.98 -8.34 2.34
C CYS A 141 -14.30 -9.16 2.29
N ASN A 142 -15.41 -8.46 2.35
CA ASN A 142 -16.73 -9.05 2.11
C ASN A 142 -17.42 -8.33 0.95
N PRO A 143 -17.40 -8.87 -0.27
CA PRO A 143 -18.07 -8.26 -1.43
C PRO A 143 -19.59 -8.07 -1.24
N GLN A 144 -20.19 -8.82 -0.31
CA GLN A 144 -21.60 -8.74 0.04
C GLN A 144 -21.87 -7.84 1.27
N ALA A 145 -20.86 -7.15 1.80
CA ALA A 145 -21.07 -6.23 2.89
C ALA A 145 -22.03 -5.11 2.46
N PRO A 146 -23.02 -4.73 3.31
CA PRO A 146 -24.00 -3.70 2.98
C PRO A 146 -23.39 -2.29 2.98
N ALA A 147 -22.21 -2.14 3.55
CA ALA A 147 -21.52 -0.86 3.65
C ALA A 147 -20.00 -1.06 3.68
N THR A 148 -19.26 -0.02 3.34
CA THR A 148 -17.82 0.09 3.54
C THR A 148 -17.43 1.51 3.96
N SER A 149 -16.34 1.62 4.70
CA SER A 149 -15.77 2.89 5.14
C SER A 149 -14.28 2.90 4.85
N PHE A 150 -13.78 3.95 4.24
CA PHE A 150 -12.35 4.10 4.00
C PHE A 150 -11.88 5.55 4.12
N VAL A 151 -10.58 5.71 4.24
CA VAL A 151 -9.90 7.00 4.38
C VAL A 151 -8.90 7.14 3.24
N MET A 152 -8.81 8.34 2.66
CA MET A 152 -7.79 8.69 1.68
C MET A 152 -6.94 9.86 2.19
N VAL A 153 -5.61 9.74 2.03
CA VAL A 153 -4.62 10.82 2.20
C VAL A 153 -3.67 10.82 1.00
N ASN A 154 -3.05 11.96 0.73
CA ASN A 154 -2.16 12.20 -0.40
C ASN A 154 -1.19 13.34 -0.08
N ASP A 155 -0.13 13.48 -0.90
CA ASP A 155 0.80 14.62 -0.87
C ASP A 155 1.42 14.86 0.53
N ILE A 156 1.81 13.80 1.21
CA ILE A 156 2.42 13.85 2.56
C ILE A 156 3.90 14.25 2.48
N HIS A 157 4.59 13.92 1.39
CA HIS A 157 5.99 14.29 1.13
C HIS A 157 6.97 13.98 2.28
N GLY A 158 6.74 12.88 2.99
CA GLY A 158 7.60 12.43 4.10
C GLY A 158 7.31 13.14 5.44
N ASP A 159 6.31 14.00 5.53
CA ASP A 159 5.89 14.63 6.79
C ASP A 159 5.08 13.63 7.64
N ASN A 160 5.80 12.79 8.38
CA ASN A 160 5.20 11.82 9.28
C ASN A 160 4.30 12.44 10.35
N LYS A 161 4.61 13.68 10.79
CA LYS A 161 3.78 14.36 11.78
C LYS A 161 2.44 14.76 11.18
N LEU A 162 2.43 15.24 9.96
CA LEU A 162 1.18 15.52 9.23
C LEU A 162 0.35 14.25 9.06
N LEU A 163 0.98 13.13 8.65
CA LEU A 163 0.30 11.83 8.52
C LEU A 163 -0.34 11.39 9.86
N GLU A 164 0.38 11.49 10.98
CA GLU A 164 -0.12 11.19 12.30
C GLU A 164 -1.31 12.08 12.68
N ASP A 165 -1.19 13.39 12.46
CA ASP A 165 -2.24 14.37 12.78
C ASP A 165 -3.52 14.06 11.99
N LEU A 166 -3.41 13.83 10.68
CA LEU A 166 -4.54 13.49 9.83
C LEU A 166 -5.19 12.15 10.26
N MET A 167 -4.39 11.09 10.42
CA MET A 167 -4.91 9.76 10.79
C MET A 167 -5.53 9.75 12.19
N SER A 168 -5.12 10.64 13.11
CA SER A 168 -5.74 10.79 14.42
C SER A 168 -7.18 11.32 14.36
N ARG A 169 -7.61 11.87 13.22
CA ARG A 169 -8.95 12.43 13.00
C ARG A 169 -9.97 11.40 12.52
N CYS A 170 -9.52 10.21 12.14
CA CYS A 170 -10.43 9.14 11.73
C CYS A 170 -10.57 8.06 12.82
N ASN A 171 -11.72 7.40 12.80
CA ASN A 171 -11.94 6.22 13.64
C ASN A 171 -11.44 4.97 12.92
N LEU A 172 -10.18 4.61 13.15
CA LEU A 172 -9.55 3.45 12.53
C LEU A 172 -10.28 2.13 12.81
N THR A 173 -10.98 2.01 13.94
CA THR A 173 -11.76 0.78 14.26
C THR A 173 -13.01 0.61 13.39
N GLN A 174 -13.41 1.65 12.65
CA GLN A 174 -14.52 1.65 11.71
C GLN A 174 -14.06 1.87 10.26
N THR A 175 -12.77 1.69 9.99
CA THR A 175 -12.17 1.87 8.68
C THR A 175 -11.80 0.51 8.11
N ASP A 176 -12.36 0.17 6.95
CA ASP A 176 -12.09 -1.10 6.28
C ASP A 176 -10.74 -1.10 5.57
N PHE A 177 -10.33 0.04 5.02
CA PHE A 177 -9.02 0.22 4.40
C PHE A 177 -8.58 1.69 4.37
N VAL A 178 -7.30 1.92 4.17
CA VAL A 178 -6.71 3.25 3.94
C VAL A 178 -6.14 3.30 2.54
N LEU A 179 -6.39 4.39 1.83
CA LEU A 179 -5.90 4.68 0.50
C LEU A 179 -4.86 5.80 0.57
N PHE A 180 -3.63 5.51 0.18
CA PHE A 180 -2.61 6.50 -0.10
C PHE A 180 -2.66 6.86 -1.58
N ASN A 181 -3.02 8.10 -1.89
CA ASN A 181 -3.21 8.55 -3.26
C ASN A 181 -2.04 9.43 -3.75
N GLY A 182 -0.83 8.89 -3.65
CA GLY A 182 0.38 9.43 -4.24
C GLY A 182 1.05 10.56 -3.44
N ASP A 183 2.27 10.85 -3.85
CA ASP A 183 3.15 11.87 -3.29
C ASP A 183 3.33 11.73 -1.76
N MET A 184 3.41 10.48 -1.31
CA MET A 184 3.75 10.18 0.08
C MET A 184 5.22 10.54 0.37
N LEU A 185 6.07 10.57 -0.67
CA LEU A 185 7.47 11.00 -0.66
C LEU A 185 7.73 12.01 -1.77
N SER A 186 8.79 12.81 -1.63
CA SER A 186 9.21 13.73 -2.70
C SER A 186 10.12 13.07 -3.74
N PHE A 187 10.81 11.99 -3.39
CA PHE A 187 11.63 11.11 -4.25
C PHE A 187 12.06 9.88 -3.47
N ILE A 188 12.47 8.81 -4.16
CA ILE A 188 12.87 7.54 -3.52
C ILE A 188 14.24 7.11 -4.01
N ASN A 189 15.26 7.19 -3.15
CA ASN A 189 16.62 6.73 -3.45
C ASN A 189 17.02 5.46 -2.69
N SER A 190 16.24 5.02 -1.70
CA SER A 190 16.55 3.84 -0.89
C SER A 190 15.30 3.26 -0.21
N GLU A 191 15.40 2.00 0.22
CA GLU A 191 14.42 1.35 1.09
C GLU A 191 14.18 2.15 2.38
N ASP A 192 15.24 2.64 2.99
CA ASP A 192 15.18 3.47 4.20
C ASP A 192 14.29 4.72 4.02
N GLN A 193 14.35 5.38 2.86
CA GLN A 193 13.48 6.52 2.58
C GLN A 193 12.01 6.09 2.50
N LEU A 194 11.71 4.96 1.86
CA LEU A 194 10.34 4.45 1.78
C LEU A 194 9.77 4.21 3.19
N PHE A 195 10.51 3.49 4.02
CA PHE A 195 10.00 3.12 5.35
C PHE A 195 9.99 4.28 6.33
N LYS A 196 11.09 4.99 6.48
CA LYS A 196 11.19 6.15 7.38
C LYS A 196 10.35 7.34 6.93
N GLY A 197 10.07 7.45 5.62
CA GLY A 197 9.30 8.54 5.05
C GLY A 197 7.81 8.46 5.35
N PHE A 198 7.19 7.26 5.35
CA PHE A 198 5.78 7.11 5.71
C PHE A 198 5.37 5.70 6.12
N MET A 199 6.03 4.63 5.60
CA MET A 199 5.57 3.27 5.79
C MET A 199 5.65 2.82 7.26
N ASP A 200 6.73 3.13 8.00
CA ASP A 200 6.85 2.80 9.42
C ASP A 200 5.77 3.51 10.26
N THR A 201 5.42 4.73 9.89
CA THR A 201 4.32 5.46 10.51
C THR A 201 2.98 4.79 10.20
N ALA A 202 2.73 4.37 8.96
CA ALA A 202 1.53 3.64 8.59
C ALA A 202 1.43 2.29 9.34
N VAL A 203 2.53 1.54 9.42
CA VAL A 203 2.61 0.26 10.17
C VAL A 203 2.25 0.48 11.65
N ARG A 204 2.83 1.48 12.28
CA ARG A 204 2.58 1.81 13.67
C ARG A 204 1.14 2.25 13.93
N LEU A 205 0.51 2.95 12.99
CA LEU A 205 -0.84 3.49 13.16
C LEU A 205 -1.93 2.48 12.81
N PHE A 206 -1.78 1.72 11.71
CA PHE A 206 -2.87 0.89 11.21
C PHE A 206 -2.46 -0.26 10.28
N ALA A 207 -1.40 -0.12 9.47
CA ALA A 207 -1.19 -0.99 8.30
C ALA A 207 -0.91 -2.46 8.65
N SER A 208 -0.57 -2.75 9.93
CA SER A 208 -0.47 -4.14 10.41
C SER A 208 -1.84 -4.83 10.55
N GLU A 209 -2.94 -4.10 10.69
CA GLU A 209 -4.26 -4.67 10.98
C GLU A 209 -5.37 -4.18 10.03
N ILE A 210 -5.16 -3.05 9.35
CA ILE A 210 -6.07 -2.48 8.35
C ILE A 210 -5.36 -2.46 6.99
N PRO A 211 -5.98 -2.99 5.92
CA PRO A 211 -5.41 -3.00 4.59
C PRO A 211 -5.06 -1.59 4.08
N MET A 212 -3.93 -1.49 3.41
CA MET A 212 -3.47 -0.28 2.76
C MET A 212 -3.45 -0.50 1.25
N TYR A 213 -4.09 0.41 0.51
CA TYR A 213 -4.01 0.50 -0.94
C TYR A 213 -3.21 1.73 -1.33
N TYR A 214 -2.45 1.64 -2.42
CA TYR A 214 -1.52 2.66 -2.83
C TYR A 214 -1.70 2.99 -4.31
N ALA A 215 -1.94 4.25 -4.62
CA ALA A 215 -1.79 4.83 -5.94
C ALA A 215 -0.48 5.63 -5.95
N ARG A 216 0.37 5.42 -6.94
CA ARG A 216 1.64 6.14 -7.06
C ARG A 216 1.41 7.57 -7.52
N GLY A 217 2.09 8.53 -6.87
CA GLY A 217 2.18 9.91 -7.33
C GLY A 217 3.36 10.13 -8.27
N ASN A 218 3.45 11.33 -8.84
CA ASN A 218 4.54 11.67 -9.74
C ASN A 218 5.88 11.79 -9.01
N HIS A 219 5.89 12.16 -7.75
CA HIS A 219 7.12 12.22 -6.96
C HIS A 219 7.75 10.86 -6.66
N GLU A 220 6.97 9.79 -6.54
CA GLU A 220 7.49 8.43 -6.35
C GLU A 220 8.01 7.79 -7.64
N THR A 221 7.94 8.46 -8.76
CA THR A 221 8.61 8.03 -10.00
C THR A 221 10.08 8.46 -10.03
N ARG A 222 10.48 9.34 -9.11
CA ARG A 222 11.78 10.00 -9.07
C ARG A 222 12.73 9.30 -8.08
N GLY A 223 14.00 9.17 -8.48
CA GLY A 223 15.06 8.56 -7.68
C GLY A 223 15.41 7.14 -8.13
N VAL A 224 16.63 6.72 -7.78
CA VAL A 224 17.19 5.43 -8.25
C VAL A 224 16.45 4.21 -7.72
N PHE A 225 15.65 4.34 -6.66
CA PHE A 225 14.88 3.27 -6.06
C PHE A 225 13.42 3.22 -6.56
N ALA A 226 13.02 4.14 -7.44
CA ALA A 226 11.64 4.21 -7.95
C ALA A 226 11.21 2.93 -8.69
N THR A 227 12.13 2.22 -9.36
CA THR A 227 11.87 0.94 -10.03
C THR A 227 11.66 -0.23 -9.08
N GLU A 228 12.09 -0.11 -7.82
CA GLU A 228 11.98 -1.15 -6.81
C GLU A 228 10.67 -1.07 -6.00
N ILE A 229 9.93 0.06 -6.09
CA ILE A 229 8.77 0.34 -5.23
C ILE A 229 7.70 -0.75 -5.30
N GLN A 230 7.50 -1.35 -6.47
CA GLN A 230 6.52 -2.42 -6.67
C GLN A 230 6.77 -3.66 -5.79
N ARG A 231 8.02 -3.91 -5.38
CA ARG A 231 8.36 -5.06 -4.52
C ARG A 231 7.79 -4.93 -3.10
N TYR A 232 7.46 -3.72 -2.68
CA TYR A 232 6.92 -3.40 -1.34
C TYR A 232 5.41 -3.28 -1.34
N PHE A 233 4.81 -3.14 -2.51
CA PHE A 233 3.36 -3.13 -2.69
C PHE A 233 2.99 -4.35 -3.53
N SER A 234 2.08 -5.18 -3.02
CA SER A 234 1.63 -6.40 -3.69
C SER A 234 0.20 -6.20 -4.22
N PRO A 235 0.02 -5.46 -5.31
CA PRO A 235 -1.30 -5.33 -5.93
C PRO A 235 -1.76 -6.69 -6.49
N CYS A 236 -3.04 -6.81 -6.76
CA CYS A 236 -3.61 -8.02 -7.38
C CYS A 236 -3.02 -8.34 -8.77
N GLN A 237 -2.31 -7.39 -9.38
CA GLN A 237 -1.81 -7.41 -10.76
C GLN A 237 -0.32 -7.11 -10.81
N GLU A 238 0.32 -7.40 -11.95
CA GLU A 238 1.78 -7.28 -12.13
C GLU A 238 2.28 -5.83 -12.29
N HIS A 239 1.39 -4.83 -12.14
CA HIS A 239 1.71 -3.40 -12.27
C HIS A 239 1.09 -2.59 -11.14
N LEU A 240 1.44 -1.29 -11.03
CA LEU A 240 0.97 -0.39 -9.97
C LEU A 240 -0.43 0.18 -10.20
N TYR A 241 -1.07 -0.13 -11.33
CA TYR A 241 -2.49 0.14 -11.55
C TYR A 241 -3.30 -1.15 -11.41
N TYR A 242 -4.43 -1.11 -10.75
CA TYR A 242 -5.22 -2.29 -10.41
C TYR A 242 -6.66 -1.92 -10.05
N ALA A 243 -7.51 -2.94 -9.89
CA ALA A 243 -8.87 -2.75 -9.41
C ALA A 243 -9.17 -3.73 -8.27
N PHE A 244 -10.06 -3.32 -7.37
CA PHE A 244 -10.54 -4.15 -6.27
C PHE A 244 -11.95 -3.78 -5.85
N ARG A 245 -12.64 -4.71 -5.18
CA ARG A 245 -13.97 -4.47 -4.64
C ARG A 245 -13.99 -4.66 -3.13
N GLN A 246 -14.58 -3.68 -2.42
CA GLN A 246 -14.88 -3.75 -1.01
C GLN A 246 -16.35 -3.38 -0.80
N GLY A 247 -17.19 -4.37 -0.41
CA GLY A 247 -18.62 -4.18 -0.23
C GLY A 247 -19.29 -3.52 -1.44
N PRO A 248 -19.99 -2.38 -1.25
CA PRO A 248 -20.67 -1.67 -2.32
C PRO A 248 -19.75 -0.90 -3.28
N VAL A 249 -18.45 -0.77 -2.98
CA VAL A 249 -17.52 0.07 -3.75
C VAL A 249 -16.60 -0.79 -4.60
N TYR A 250 -16.49 -0.47 -5.88
CA TYR A 250 -15.46 -0.95 -6.79
C TYR A 250 -14.49 0.20 -7.09
N CYS A 251 -13.23 0.02 -6.72
CA CYS A 251 -12.17 0.98 -6.94
C CYS A 251 -11.30 0.56 -8.13
N ILE A 252 -11.06 1.49 -9.06
CA ILE A 252 -10.02 1.41 -10.08
C ILE A 252 -8.92 2.39 -9.68
N VAL A 253 -7.72 1.88 -9.41
CA VAL A 253 -6.54 2.67 -9.08
C VAL A 253 -5.68 2.79 -10.33
N LEU A 254 -5.50 4.03 -10.78
CA LEU A 254 -4.67 4.39 -11.94
C LEU A 254 -3.31 4.87 -11.47
N ASP A 255 -2.28 4.53 -12.22
CA ASP A 255 -0.93 5.06 -12.03
C ASP A 255 -0.67 6.12 -13.10
N THR A 256 -0.80 7.37 -12.71
CA THR A 256 -0.71 8.49 -13.64
C THR A 256 0.73 8.85 -14.05
N GLY A 257 1.74 8.24 -13.40
CA GLY A 257 3.15 8.49 -13.72
C GLY A 257 3.56 9.93 -13.44
N GLU A 258 4.45 10.48 -14.26
CA GLU A 258 5.01 11.82 -14.16
C GLU A 258 4.10 12.91 -14.73
N ASP A 259 4.29 14.14 -14.26
CA ASP A 259 3.52 15.32 -14.62
C ASP A 259 4.07 16.06 -15.85
N LYS A 260 5.34 15.84 -16.23
CA LYS A 260 5.99 16.42 -17.39
C LYS A 260 6.12 15.40 -18.53
N PRO A 261 6.38 15.84 -19.78
CA PRO A 261 6.58 14.93 -20.91
C PRO A 261 7.87 14.12 -20.77
N ASP A 262 7.90 12.91 -21.36
CA ASP A 262 9.09 12.05 -21.37
C ASP A 262 10.34 12.72 -21.96
N SER A 263 10.15 13.73 -22.80
CA SER A 263 11.22 14.53 -23.39
C SER A 263 11.78 15.62 -22.47
N ASP A 264 11.21 15.79 -21.26
CA ASP A 264 11.67 16.82 -20.34
C ASP A 264 13.13 16.55 -19.91
N ILE A 265 13.93 17.64 -19.87
CA ILE A 265 15.35 17.56 -19.55
C ILE A 265 15.60 17.03 -18.12
N GLU A 266 14.66 17.24 -17.21
CA GLU A 266 14.77 16.76 -15.82
C GLU A 266 14.82 15.24 -15.73
N TYR A 267 14.25 14.51 -16.71
CA TYR A 267 14.23 13.05 -16.72
C TYR A 267 15.40 12.41 -17.45
N ALA A 268 16.22 13.22 -18.14
CA ALA A 268 17.41 12.76 -18.85
C ALA A 268 17.15 11.55 -19.79
N GLY A 269 15.92 11.40 -20.31
CA GLY A 269 15.53 10.35 -21.23
C GLY A 269 15.30 8.97 -20.62
N ILE A 270 15.12 8.86 -19.28
CA ILE A 270 14.89 7.57 -18.60
C ILE A 270 13.42 7.20 -18.44
N THR A 271 12.48 8.08 -18.79
CA THR A 271 11.03 7.88 -18.64
C THR A 271 10.36 7.45 -19.95
N GLN A 272 9.27 6.71 -19.84
CA GLN A 272 8.37 6.29 -20.92
C GLN A 272 6.90 6.33 -20.46
N TYR A 273 6.50 7.37 -19.73
CA TYR A 273 5.16 7.45 -19.15
C TYR A 273 4.07 7.67 -20.19
N ASP A 274 4.37 8.28 -21.31
CA ASP A 274 3.39 8.46 -22.39
C ASP A 274 2.96 7.10 -22.98
N LEU A 275 3.91 6.17 -23.18
CA LEU A 275 3.62 4.80 -23.60
C LEU A 275 2.91 4.02 -22.47
N TYR A 276 3.42 4.11 -21.24
CA TYR A 276 2.86 3.44 -20.06
C TYR A 276 1.38 3.80 -19.83
N ARG A 277 1.00 5.08 -19.97
CA ARG A 277 -0.41 5.49 -19.89
C ARG A 277 -1.24 4.95 -21.05
N THR A 278 -0.65 4.76 -22.23
CA THR A 278 -1.33 4.15 -23.37
C THR A 278 -1.66 2.68 -23.09
N GLU A 279 -0.68 1.88 -22.64
CA GLU A 279 -0.88 0.49 -22.23
C GLU A 279 -1.91 0.38 -21.10
N GLN A 280 -1.84 1.28 -20.12
CA GLN A 280 -2.81 1.34 -19.03
C GLN A 280 -4.22 1.66 -19.52
N SER A 281 -4.38 2.50 -20.56
CA SER A 281 -5.70 2.79 -21.11
C SER A 281 -6.35 1.56 -21.78
N GLU A 282 -5.56 0.69 -22.39
CA GLU A 282 -6.03 -0.58 -22.94
C GLU A 282 -6.50 -1.53 -21.83
N TRP A 283 -5.73 -1.63 -20.75
CA TRP A 283 -6.13 -2.36 -19.56
C TRP A 283 -7.42 -1.77 -18.94
N LEU A 284 -7.50 -0.44 -18.80
CA LEU A 284 -8.67 0.25 -18.27
C LEU A 284 -9.92 -0.09 -19.08
N ALA A 285 -9.85 -0.05 -20.40
CA ALA A 285 -10.97 -0.43 -21.26
C ALA A 285 -11.47 -1.85 -20.97
N SER A 286 -10.58 -2.81 -20.69
CA SER A 286 -10.94 -4.18 -20.34
C SER A 286 -11.63 -4.29 -18.97
N ILE A 287 -11.14 -3.53 -17.97
CA ILE A 287 -11.69 -3.54 -16.60
C ILE A 287 -13.09 -2.92 -16.58
N LEU A 288 -13.33 -1.86 -17.34
CA LEU A 288 -14.63 -1.19 -17.42
C LEU A 288 -15.73 -2.11 -18.02
N GLU A 289 -15.34 -3.13 -18.79
CA GLU A 289 -16.26 -4.15 -19.31
C GLU A 289 -16.50 -5.33 -18.35
N SER A 290 -15.77 -5.41 -17.24
CA SER A 290 -15.89 -6.51 -16.27
C SER A 290 -17.26 -6.54 -15.58
N THR A 291 -17.71 -7.73 -15.22
CA THR A 291 -18.95 -7.92 -14.47
C THR A 291 -18.89 -7.27 -13.10
N GLU A 292 -17.73 -7.37 -12.42
CA GLU A 292 -17.53 -6.77 -11.11
C GLU A 292 -17.69 -5.26 -11.13
N TYR A 293 -17.18 -4.58 -12.16
CA TYR A 293 -17.37 -3.14 -12.36
C TYR A 293 -18.85 -2.82 -12.59
N LYS A 294 -19.47 -3.48 -13.56
CA LYS A 294 -20.87 -3.21 -13.97
C LYS A 294 -21.87 -3.42 -12.84
N GLU A 295 -21.67 -4.44 -12.01
CA GLU A 295 -22.56 -4.77 -10.91
C GLU A 295 -22.31 -4.00 -9.61
N ALA A 296 -21.20 -3.29 -9.49
CA ALA A 296 -20.89 -2.55 -8.28
C ALA A 296 -21.89 -1.41 -8.06
N PRO A 297 -22.43 -1.26 -6.84
CA PRO A 297 -23.28 -0.13 -6.49
C PRO A 297 -22.62 1.22 -6.71
N PHE A 298 -21.34 1.35 -6.35
CA PHE A 298 -20.53 2.55 -6.56
C PHE A 298 -19.20 2.21 -7.20
N LYS A 299 -18.80 3.02 -8.17
CA LYS A 299 -17.61 2.90 -8.98
C LYS A 299 -16.73 4.11 -8.77
N ILE A 300 -15.55 3.92 -8.17
CA ILE A 300 -14.63 5.00 -7.81
C ILE A 300 -13.34 4.84 -8.62
N ILE A 301 -12.93 5.92 -9.27
CA ILE A 301 -11.62 6.03 -9.90
C ILE A 301 -10.69 6.74 -8.94
N VAL A 302 -9.50 6.20 -8.75
CA VAL A 302 -8.43 6.79 -7.96
C VAL A 302 -7.26 7.07 -8.89
N ALA A 303 -6.83 8.32 -8.93
CA ALA A 303 -5.70 8.76 -9.73
C ALA A 303 -5.01 9.91 -9.00
N HIS A 304 -3.68 9.91 -8.94
CA HIS A 304 -2.98 11.00 -8.26
C HIS A 304 -3.16 12.32 -9.03
N ILE A 305 -2.77 12.34 -10.31
CA ILE A 305 -2.90 13.51 -11.18
C ILE A 305 -4.33 13.63 -11.69
N PRO A 306 -5.02 14.76 -11.46
CA PRO A 306 -6.37 14.97 -11.98
C PRO A 306 -6.37 15.23 -13.50
N PRO A 307 -7.52 15.07 -14.19
CA PRO A 307 -7.64 15.46 -15.58
C PRO A 307 -7.55 16.98 -15.77
N ALA A 308 -7.24 17.43 -16.97
CA ALA A 308 -7.03 18.85 -17.34
C ALA A 308 -8.28 19.76 -17.22
N VAL A 309 -9.45 19.19 -16.93
CA VAL A 309 -10.70 19.95 -16.70
C VAL A 309 -10.82 20.57 -15.32
N THR A 310 -9.87 20.30 -14.42
CA THR A 310 -9.81 20.97 -13.14
C THR A 310 -9.46 22.44 -13.36
N GLU A 311 -10.03 23.37 -12.60
CA GLU A 311 -9.89 24.85 -12.74
C GLU A 311 -8.44 25.36 -12.56
N ALA A 312 -7.46 24.52 -12.79
CA ALA A 312 -6.12 24.90 -13.11
C ALA A 312 -6.20 25.75 -14.38
N GLY A 313 -5.78 26.98 -14.35
CA GLY A 313 -5.73 27.82 -15.55
C GLY A 313 -4.83 27.16 -16.62
N PRO A 314 -4.86 27.62 -17.88
CA PRO A 314 -4.07 27.04 -18.96
C PRO A 314 -2.56 26.97 -18.67
N ASP A 315 -2.07 27.73 -17.70
CA ASP A 315 -0.66 27.69 -17.24
C ASP A 315 -0.40 26.61 -16.17
N GLU A 316 -1.42 25.92 -15.68
CA GLU A 316 -1.34 24.84 -14.67
C GLU A 316 -1.72 23.46 -15.24
N ASP A 317 -2.13 23.37 -16.50
CA ASP A 317 -2.37 22.09 -17.18
C ASP A 317 -1.04 21.50 -17.63
N TRP A 318 -0.42 20.75 -16.74
CA TRP A 318 0.81 20.06 -17.05
C TRP A 318 0.55 18.87 -17.97
N HIS A 319 1.61 18.36 -18.60
CA HIS A 319 1.51 17.26 -19.55
C HIS A 319 0.76 16.05 -18.98
N GLY A 320 1.01 15.70 -17.71
CA GLY A 320 0.32 14.60 -17.02
C GLY A 320 -1.20 14.78 -16.96
N ASN A 321 -1.69 16.00 -16.67
CA ASN A 321 -3.13 16.30 -16.66
C ASN A 321 -3.75 16.13 -18.07
N VAL A 322 -3.03 16.61 -19.11
CA VAL A 322 -3.46 16.47 -20.51
C VAL A 322 -3.50 15.01 -20.93
N GLU A 323 -2.51 14.21 -20.56
CA GLU A 323 -2.45 12.78 -20.84
C GLU A 323 -3.59 12.00 -20.15
N VAL A 324 -3.90 12.31 -18.89
CA VAL A 324 -5.05 11.74 -18.17
C VAL A 324 -6.35 12.07 -18.90
N GLU A 325 -6.52 13.35 -19.30
CA GLU A 325 -7.70 13.81 -20.05
C GLU A 325 -7.84 13.12 -21.40
N GLN A 326 -6.75 12.95 -22.14
CA GLN A 326 -6.80 12.39 -23.49
C GLN A 326 -6.92 10.87 -23.51
N LYS A 327 -6.28 10.17 -22.57
CA LYS A 327 -6.17 8.70 -22.60
C LYS A 327 -7.21 7.99 -21.73
N PHE A 328 -7.53 8.53 -20.55
CA PHE A 328 -8.44 7.86 -19.62
C PHE A 328 -9.87 8.43 -19.66
N MET A 329 -10.02 9.74 -19.75
CA MET A 329 -11.34 10.36 -19.65
C MET A 329 -12.32 9.96 -20.75
N PRO A 330 -11.92 9.71 -22.03
CA PRO A 330 -12.86 9.21 -23.03
C PRO A 330 -13.50 7.88 -22.68
N LEU A 331 -12.73 6.96 -22.05
CA LEU A 331 -13.20 5.66 -21.56
C LEU A 331 -14.11 5.82 -20.34
N LEU A 332 -13.68 6.64 -19.38
CA LEU A 332 -14.40 6.87 -18.13
C LEU A 332 -15.74 7.57 -18.36
N ARG A 333 -15.82 8.53 -19.32
CA ARG A 333 -17.10 9.17 -19.67
C ARG A 333 -18.14 8.19 -20.19
N GLN A 334 -17.72 7.14 -20.90
CA GLN A 334 -18.61 6.10 -21.41
C GLN A 334 -19.01 5.09 -20.33
N ALA A 335 -18.16 4.91 -19.33
CA ALA A 335 -18.35 3.94 -18.26
C ALA A 335 -19.11 4.51 -17.05
N TYR A 336 -19.27 5.84 -16.97
CA TYR A 336 -20.02 6.56 -15.93
C TYR A 336 -19.66 6.13 -14.50
N PRO A 337 -18.40 6.29 -14.04
CA PRO A 337 -18.10 6.11 -12.63
C PRO A 337 -18.85 7.13 -11.77
N ASP A 338 -19.02 6.81 -10.49
CA ASP A 338 -19.73 7.68 -9.54
C ASP A 338 -18.85 8.80 -9.00
N LEU A 339 -17.53 8.62 -9.00
CA LEU A 339 -16.57 9.55 -8.40
C LEU A 339 -15.16 9.30 -8.91
N MET A 340 -14.39 10.37 -9.11
CA MET A 340 -12.94 10.32 -9.26
C MET A 340 -12.27 11.04 -8.08
N LEU A 341 -11.29 10.39 -7.45
CA LEU A 341 -10.51 10.91 -6.33
C LEU A 341 -9.08 11.19 -6.77
N CYS A 342 -8.62 12.42 -6.56
CA CYS A 342 -7.31 12.90 -6.97
C CYS A 342 -6.54 13.57 -5.82
N GLY A 343 -5.23 13.77 -6.02
CA GLY A 343 -4.32 14.58 -5.20
C GLY A 343 -3.62 15.65 -6.04
N HIS A 344 -2.29 15.76 -5.89
CA HIS A 344 -1.37 16.52 -6.74
C HIS A 344 -1.44 18.05 -6.61
N LEU A 345 -2.63 18.66 -6.54
CA LEU A 345 -2.77 20.13 -6.56
C LEU A 345 -2.54 20.80 -5.20
N HIS A 346 -2.30 20.06 -4.12
CA HIS A 346 -2.12 20.54 -2.75
C HIS A 346 -3.25 21.45 -2.22
N ARG A 347 -4.40 21.45 -2.89
CA ARG A 347 -5.59 22.23 -2.52
C ARG A 347 -6.85 21.38 -2.71
N PHE A 348 -7.87 21.65 -1.93
CA PHE A 348 -9.17 21.00 -2.12
C PHE A 348 -9.90 21.62 -3.30
N VAL A 349 -10.30 20.78 -4.26
CA VAL A 349 -11.15 21.17 -5.40
C VAL A 349 -12.24 20.12 -5.57
N ARG A 350 -13.45 20.56 -5.82
CA ARG A 350 -14.56 19.71 -6.22
C ARG A 350 -15.15 20.21 -7.52
N HIS A 351 -15.14 19.38 -8.51
CA HIS A 351 -15.88 19.56 -9.75
C HIS A 351 -17.10 18.67 -9.73
N ASP A 352 -18.28 19.26 -9.86
CA ASP A 352 -19.50 18.49 -10.09
C ASP A 352 -19.51 17.94 -11.51
N ALA A 353 -20.33 16.92 -11.76
CA ALA A 353 -20.49 16.33 -13.06
C ALA A 353 -20.92 17.42 -14.09
N THR A 354 -20.26 17.41 -15.22
CA THR A 354 -20.51 18.32 -16.36
C THR A 354 -20.56 17.51 -17.65
N ASP A 355 -20.94 18.15 -18.76
CA ASP A 355 -20.86 17.51 -20.09
C ASP A 355 -19.44 17.05 -20.44
N LYS A 356 -18.41 17.64 -19.79
CA LYS A 356 -17.02 17.27 -20.02
C LYS A 356 -16.56 16.07 -19.19
N THR A 357 -16.95 15.97 -17.92
CA THR A 357 -16.51 14.90 -17.01
C THR A 357 -17.49 13.76 -16.89
N SER A 358 -18.81 14.03 -17.02
CA SER A 358 -19.92 13.09 -16.82
C SER A 358 -20.07 12.56 -15.37
N PHE A 359 -19.12 12.83 -14.49
CA PHE A 359 -19.10 12.43 -13.09
C PHE A 359 -18.29 13.45 -12.25
N PRO A 360 -18.50 13.50 -10.93
CA PRO A 360 -17.75 14.41 -10.07
C PRO A 360 -16.28 13.99 -9.92
N VAL A 361 -15.38 14.99 -9.88
CA VAL A 361 -13.96 14.86 -9.59
C VAL A 361 -13.64 15.60 -8.29
N VAL A 362 -13.01 14.95 -7.34
CA VAL A 362 -12.57 15.52 -6.07
C VAL A 362 -11.07 15.43 -5.95
N VAL A 363 -10.44 16.58 -5.88
CA VAL A 363 -9.01 16.71 -5.57
C VAL A 363 -8.89 17.01 -4.08
N ASN A 364 -8.20 16.17 -3.34
CA ASN A 364 -7.97 16.39 -1.91
C ASN A 364 -6.71 17.25 -1.71
N SER A 365 -6.74 18.08 -0.65
CA SER A 365 -5.59 18.87 -0.23
C SER A 365 -4.54 17.98 0.47
N ASN A 366 -3.28 18.41 0.43
CA ASN A 366 -2.19 17.81 1.20
C ASN A 366 -2.34 18.00 2.74
N THR A 367 -3.23 18.88 3.21
CA THR A 367 -3.48 19.16 4.63
C THR A 367 -4.81 18.62 5.14
N SER A 368 -5.48 17.77 4.35
CA SER A 368 -6.75 17.15 4.72
C SER A 368 -6.78 15.68 4.35
N LEU A 369 -7.70 14.96 4.97
CA LEU A 369 -8.06 13.60 4.59
C LEU A 369 -9.51 13.56 4.09
N LEU A 370 -9.79 12.60 3.21
CA LEU A 370 -11.16 12.25 2.86
C LEU A 370 -11.58 11.04 3.68
N ARG A 371 -12.76 11.10 4.27
CA ARG A 371 -13.44 9.95 4.85
C ARG A 371 -14.65 9.63 3.99
N ILE A 372 -14.71 8.42 3.47
CA ILE A 372 -15.78 7.95 2.60
C ILE A 372 -16.51 6.82 3.32
N TYR A 373 -17.82 6.93 3.37
CA TYR A 373 -18.72 5.88 3.84
C TYR A 373 -19.75 5.60 2.75
N ALA A 374 -19.81 4.36 2.28
CA ALA A 374 -20.74 3.94 1.23
C ALA A 374 -21.62 2.80 1.72
N THR A 375 -22.91 2.88 1.41
CA THR A 375 -23.89 1.79 1.46
C THR A 375 -24.23 1.37 0.03
N THR A 376 -25.18 0.48 -0.16
CA THR A 376 -25.65 0.12 -1.51
C THR A 376 -26.42 1.21 -2.23
N THR A 377 -26.86 2.27 -1.52
CA THR A 377 -27.72 3.33 -2.06
C THR A 377 -27.16 4.75 -1.96
N GLN A 378 -26.20 4.97 -1.08
CA GLN A 378 -25.60 6.30 -0.88
C GLN A 378 -24.13 6.21 -0.52
N MET A 379 -23.37 7.21 -0.92
CA MET A 379 -21.98 7.41 -0.57
C MET A 379 -21.81 8.81 0.03
N LYS A 380 -21.32 8.88 1.27
CA LYS A 380 -21.02 10.12 1.98
C LYS A 380 -19.54 10.37 1.93
N ILE A 381 -19.14 11.57 1.53
CA ILE A 381 -17.76 12.04 1.48
C ILE A 381 -17.62 13.21 2.46
N GLU A 382 -16.64 13.11 3.34
CA GLU A 382 -16.31 14.13 4.34
C GLU A 382 -14.85 14.50 4.20
N VAL A 383 -14.57 15.79 4.08
CA VAL A 383 -13.22 16.35 4.09
C VAL A 383 -12.91 16.80 5.50
N MET A 384 -11.83 16.33 6.07
CA MET A 384 -11.42 16.70 7.42
C MET A 384 -9.99 17.23 7.39
N ASP A 385 -9.78 18.45 7.87
CA ASP A 385 -8.45 19.05 7.95
C ASP A 385 -7.66 18.55 9.17
N ARG A 386 -6.37 18.86 9.21
CA ARG A 386 -5.49 18.50 10.31
C ARG A 386 -5.94 19.02 11.69
N ASP A 387 -6.75 20.08 11.73
CA ASP A 387 -7.28 20.65 12.98
C ASP A 387 -8.60 19.97 13.42
N GLY A 388 -9.10 19.03 12.63
CA GLY A 388 -10.34 18.30 12.88
C GLY A 388 -11.60 19.06 12.48
N LYS A 389 -11.47 20.13 11.73
CA LYS A 389 -12.62 20.80 11.12
C LYS A 389 -13.08 20.00 9.91
N MET A 390 -14.39 20.00 9.68
CA MET A 390 -15.01 19.37 8.52
C MET A 390 -15.52 20.46 7.56
N PRO A 391 -14.64 21.04 6.72
CA PRO A 391 -15.02 22.13 5.84
C PRO A 391 -16.04 21.71 4.78
N VAL A 392 -16.04 20.42 4.39
CA VAL A 392 -16.92 19.90 3.35
C VAL A 392 -17.49 18.55 3.77
N SER A 393 -18.80 18.40 3.58
CA SER A 393 -19.49 17.12 3.67
C SER A 393 -20.60 17.09 2.63
N TYR A 394 -20.66 16.04 1.81
CA TYR A 394 -21.71 15.85 0.84
C TYR A 394 -22.07 14.37 0.66
N THR A 395 -23.27 14.11 0.13
CA THR A 395 -23.78 12.78 -0.14
C THR A 395 -24.02 12.62 -1.63
N HIS A 396 -23.47 11.57 -2.22
CA HIS A 396 -23.77 11.11 -3.55
C HIS A 396 -24.80 9.98 -3.45
N LEU A 397 -25.93 10.15 -4.09
CA LEU A 397 -26.99 9.14 -4.17
C LEU A 397 -26.77 8.32 -5.44
N ARG A 398 -26.92 6.99 -5.34
CA ARG A 398 -26.97 6.16 -6.52
C ARG A 398 -28.16 6.60 -7.38
N ALA A 399 -27.93 6.86 -8.66
CA ALA A 399 -29.03 7.05 -9.59
C ALA A 399 -29.89 5.81 -9.56
N HIS A 400 -31.13 5.93 -9.09
CA HIS A 400 -32.12 4.87 -9.29
C HIS A 400 -32.29 4.74 -10.80
N GLU A 401 -32.14 3.52 -11.33
CA GLU A 401 -32.76 3.20 -12.61
C GLU A 401 -34.24 3.54 -12.44
N THR A 402 -34.63 4.72 -12.90
CA THR A 402 -36.05 5.00 -13.10
C THR A 402 -36.48 4.01 -14.15
N CYS A 403 -37.21 2.97 -13.76
CA CYS A 403 -37.98 2.17 -14.68
C CYS A 403 -38.77 3.12 -15.58
N ALA A 404 -38.23 3.37 -16.77
CA ALA A 404 -39.00 3.87 -17.88
C ALA A 404 -39.62 2.62 -18.57
N ASP A 405 -40.53 1.97 -17.83
CA ASP A 405 -41.55 1.08 -18.35
C ASP A 405 -42.89 1.71 -18.04
N LEU A 406 -43.30 2.61 -18.90
CA LEU A 406 -44.68 2.96 -19.17
C LEU A 406 -44.88 3.10 -20.65
#